data_db1e440d88d31ba6477f323f4913c619
#
_entry.id   db1e440d88d31ba6477f323f4913c619
#
_cell.length_a   1.000
_cell.length_b   1.000
_cell.length_c   1.000
_cell.angle_alpha   90.00
_cell.angle_beta   90.00
_cell.angle_gamma   90.00
#
_symmetry.space_group_name_H-M   'P 1'
#
loop_
_entity.id
_entity.type
_entity.pdbx_description
1 polymer ?
#
loop_
_entity_poly.entity_id
_entity_poly.type
_entity_poly.pdbx_seq_one_letter_code
_entity_poly.pdbx_strand_id
1 'polypeptide(L)'
;MELAVERSPDAPEVGAGRLADIVSGAGFEVGSVEGSSAGRLRCWARRARTLADSVGPRMRVLVCGLNPSLLAADLGVPFARPGNRFWPAALAAGLASVDRDPDHALRWHGLGMTDLVKRATPGAAELASAEYVAGMARLERLCAWLAPEVVCFVGLAGWRAAVDGRARAGPQPSPFGGRPVYLMPNTSGRNAHASLEVLGDHLRAVLERSGRVLVTPPPHTDRHVVLETRANRQPPH
;
A
#
# COMPACT_ATOMS: atom_id res chain seq x y z
N MET A 1 13.82 -18.40 -1.76
CA MET A 1 12.70 -19.11 -1.11
C MET A 1 11.71 -19.50 -2.20
N GLU A 2 11.29 -20.74 -2.21
CA GLU A 2 10.17 -21.23 -3.04
C GLU A 2 8.88 -21.08 -2.25
N LEU A 3 7.85 -20.49 -2.87
CA LEU A 3 6.50 -20.43 -2.33
C LEU A 3 5.61 -21.28 -3.22
N ALA A 4 5.05 -22.35 -2.65
CA ALA A 4 4.01 -23.14 -3.31
C ALA A 4 2.65 -22.65 -2.82
N VAL A 5 1.77 -22.25 -3.76
CA VAL A 5 0.39 -21.89 -3.45
C VAL A 5 -0.51 -23.02 -3.92
N GLU A 6 -1.18 -23.66 -2.98
CA GLU A 6 -2.20 -24.66 -3.25
C GLU A 6 -3.57 -23.99 -3.29
N ARG A 7 -4.35 -24.33 -4.29
CA ARG A 7 -5.71 -23.82 -4.43
C ARG A 7 -6.62 -24.49 -3.40
N SER A 8 -7.31 -23.69 -2.58
CA SER A 8 -8.50 -24.18 -1.87
C SER A 8 -9.63 -24.37 -2.89
N PRO A 9 -10.44 -25.44 -2.81
CA PRO A 9 -11.56 -25.65 -3.72
C PRO A 9 -12.52 -24.46 -3.80
N ASP A 10 -12.69 -23.73 -2.70
CA ASP A 10 -13.61 -22.60 -2.55
C ASP A 10 -12.94 -21.23 -2.80
N ALA A 11 -11.65 -21.18 -3.11
CA ALA A 11 -10.94 -19.93 -3.37
C ALA A 11 -11.08 -19.50 -4.83
N PRO A 12 -11.23 -18.18 -5.10
CA PRO A 12 -11.22 -17.67 -6.46
C PRO A 12 -9.90 -18.04 -7.16
N GLU A 13 -9.96 -18.27 -8.46
CA GLU A 13 -8.80 -18.66 -9.24
C GLU A 13 -7.73 -17.56 -9.20
N VAL A 14 -6.55 -17.93 -8.70
CA VAL A 14 -5.39 -17.06 -8.66
C VAL A 14 -4.50 -17.42 -9.84
N GLY A 15 -4.51 -16.59 -10.89
CA GLY A 15 -3.60 -16.72 -12.02
C GLY A 15 -2.15 -16.30 -11.64
N ALA A 16 -1.19 -16.69 -12.50
CA ALA A 16 0.24 -16.40 -12.27
C ALA A 16 0.54 -14.90 -12.05
N GLY A 17 -0.10 -14.02 -12.83
CA GLY A 17 0.07 -12.57 -12.67
C GLY A 17 -0.43 -12.06 -11.31
N ARG A 18 -1.57 -12.57 -10.83
CA ARG A 18 -2.08 -12.19 -9.49
C ARG A 18 -1.21 -12.72 -8.38
N LEU A 19 -0.68 -13.94 -8.51
CA LEU A 19 0.28 -14.47 -7.55
C LEU A 19 1.55 -13.61 -7.50
N ALA A 20 2.08 -13.20 -8.64
CA ALA A 20 3.22 -12.29 -8.71
C ALA A 20 2.93 -10.94 -8.03
N ASP A 21 1.76 -10.36 -8.25
CA ASP A 21 1.35 -9.10 -7.60
C ASP A 21 1.23 -9.25 -6.07
N ILE A 22 0.67 -10.36 -5.58
CA ILE A 22 0.56 -10.67 -4.14
C ILE A 22 1.95 -10.83 -3.52
N VAL A 23 2.82 -11.61 -4.14
CA VAL A 23 4.18 -11.88 -3.65
C VAL A 23 5.01 -10.59 -3.64
N SER A 24 4.91 -9.77 -4.70
CA SER A 24 5.52 -8.45 -4.74
C SER A 24 4.97 -7.52 -3.65
N GLY A 25 3.65 -7.51 -3.46
CA GLY A 25 2.99 -6.76 -2.39
C GLY A 25 3.44 -7.19 -1.00
N ALA A 26 3.69 -8.47 -0.78
CA ALA A 26 4.19 -9.02 0.48
C ALA A 26 5.68 -8.70 0.77
N GLY A 27 6.35 -7.99 -0.13
CA GLY A 27 7.73 -7.53 0.07
C GLY A 27 8.80 -8.47 -0.50
N PHE A 28 8.49 -9.14 -1.60
CA PHE A 28 9.43 -10.01 -2.30
C PHE A 28 9.65 -9.56 -3.75
N GLU A 29 10.82 -9.79 -4.24
CA GLU A 29 11.14 -9.77 -5.67
C GLU A 29 10.74 -11.10 -6.30
N VAL A 30 9.91 -11.07 -7.33
CA VAL A 30 9.44 -12.25 -8.05
C VAL A 30 10.46 -12.61 -9.13
N GLY A 31 11.00 -13.83 -9.09
CA GLY A 31 11.88 -14.36 -10.13
C GLY A 31 11.06 -15.03 -11.24
N SER A 32 10.35 -16.11 -10.92
CA SER A 32 9.48 -16.82 -11.86
C SER A 32 8.19 -17.30 -11.18
N VAL A 33 7.15 -17.45 -11.97
CA VAL A 33 5.90 -18.12 -11.57
C VAL A 33 5.60 -19.20 -12.59
N GLU A 34 5.50 -20.43 -12.12
CA GLU A 34 5.29 -21.62 -12.94
C GLU A 34 3.99 -22.33 -12.55
N GLY A 35 3.21 -22.73 -13.54
CA GLY A 35 2.03 -23.57 -13.33
C GLY A 35 2.38 -25.06 -13.46
N SER A 36 1.85 -25.88 -12.56
CA SER A 36 1.90 -27.33 -12.72
C SER A 36 0.63 -27.85 -13.38
N SER A 37 0.72 -29.04 -14.00
CA SER A 37 -0.42 -29.76 -14.58
C SER A 37 -1.54 -30.09 -13.58
N ALA A 38 -1.26 -29.99 -12.27
CA ALA A 38 -2.22 -30.22 -11.18
C ALA A 38 -2.91 -28.93 -10.70
N GLY A 39 -2.83 -27.82 -11.44
CA GLY A 39 -3.43 -26.54 -11.06
C GLY A 39 -2.72 -25.82 -9.89
N ARG A 40 -1.53 -26.27 -9.52
CA ARG A 40 -0.68 -25.61 -8.49
C ARG A 40 0.19 -24.56 -9.16
N LEU A 41 0.34 -23.40 -8.48
CA LEU A 41 1.30 -22.38 -8.86
C LEU A 41 2.51 -22.44 -7.94
N ARG A 42 3.70 -22.39 -8.53
CA ARG A 42 4.97 -22.23 -7.79
C ARG A 42 5.56 -20.88 -8.14
N CYS A 43 6.02 -20.17 -7.12
CA CYS A 43 6.66 -18.88 -7.26
C CYS A 43 8.03 -18.89 -6.60
N TRP A 44 9.05 -18.58 -7.39
CA TRP A 44 10.40 -18.32 -6.88
C TRP A 44 10.52 -16.85 -6.55
N ALA A 45 10.81 -16.54 -5.29
CA ALA A 45 10.86 -15.18 -4.82
C ALA A 45 12.02 -14.97 -3.83
N ARG A 46 12.58 -13.77 -3.84
CA ARG A 46 13.63 -13.32 -2.94
C ARG A 46 13.10 -12.19 -2.06
N ARG A 47 13.41 -12.20 -0.77
CA ARG A 47 13.08 -11.08 0.11
C ARG A 47 13.74 -9.80 -0.41
N ALA A 48 12.95 -8.78 -0.65
CA ALA A 48 13.43 -7.46 -1.08
C ALA A 48 13.48 -6.50 0.11
N ARG A 49 14.36 -5.49 0.02
CA ARG A 49 14.28 -4.34 0.92
C ARG A 49 13.21 -3.40 0.40
N THR A 50 12.01 -3.62 0.87
CA THR A 50 10.81 -2.89 0.46
C THR A 50 9.82 -2.85 1.61
N LEU A 51 8.75 -2.08 1.45
CA LEU A 51 7.62 -2.05 2.35
C LEU A 51 6.53 -2.97 1.83
N ALA A 52 6.03 -3.87 2.68
CA ALA A 52 4.87 -4.67 2.35
C ALA A 52 3.62 -3.79 2.18
N ASP A 53 2.69 -4.23 1.32
CA ASP A 53 1.39 -3.58 1.21
C ASP A 53 0.56 -3.87 2.46
N SER A 54 -0.09 -2.86 3.00
CA SER A 54 -1.13 -3.00 4.03
C SER A 54 -2.48 -2.88 3.32
N VAL A 55 -3.00 -3.98 2.81
CA VAL A 55 -4.23 -4.01 2.00
C VAL A 55 -5.13 -5.17 2.40
N GLY A 56 -6.42 -5.02 2.16
CA GLY A 56 -7.41 -6.03 2.50
C GLY A 56 -8.76 -5.79 1.83
N PRO A 57 -9.76 -6.62 2.11
CA PRO A 57 -11.11 -6.40 1.60
C PRO A 57 -11.76 -5.16 2.24
N ARG A 58 -12.71 -4.55 1.54
CA ARG A 58 -13.54 -3.44 2.04
C ARG A 58 -12.74 -2.17 2.43
N MET A 59 -11.64 -1.90 1.73
CA MET A 59 -10.94 -0.64 1.90
C MET A 59 -11.81 0.54 1.45
N ARG A 60 -11.91 1.55 2.32
CA ARG A 60 -12.51 2.84 1.97
C ARG A 60 -11.56 3.65 1.08
N VAL A 61 -10.31 3.71 1.51
CA VAL A 61 -9.26 4.46 0.83
C VAL A 61 -8.06 3.55 0.63
N LEU A 62 -7.55 3.46 -0.59
CA LEU A 62 -6.23 2.93 -0.86
C LEU A 62 -5.28 4.10 -1.10
N VAL A 63 -4.38 4.35 -0.15
CA VAL A 63 -3.31 5.33 -0.30
C VAL A 63 -2.14 4.70 -1.04
N CYS A 64 -1.69 5.37 -2.09
CA CYS A 64 -0.52 4.99 -2.87
C CYS A 64 0.60 6.02 -2.69
N GLY A 65 1.68 5.64 -2.01
CA GLY A 65 2.95 6.37 -2.00
C GLY A 65 3.69 6.23 -3.33
N LEU A 66 4.78 6.99 -3.49
CA LEU A 66 5.60 6.87 -4.70
C LEU A 66 6.49 5.63 -4.62
N ASN A 67 7.29 5.53 -3.56
CA ASN A 67 8.10 4.38 -3.21
C ASN A 67 8.53 4.45 -1.74
N PRO A 68 8.87 3.32 -1.10
CA PRO A 68 9.36 3.33 0.26
C PRO A 68 10.72 4.05 0.36
N SER A 69 10.90 4.85 1.41
CA SER A 69 12.25 5.19 1.84
C SER A 69 12.91 3.96 2.49
N LEU A 70 14.25 3.95 2.56
CA LEU A 70 14.98 2.87 3.24
C LEU A 70 14.49 2.69 4.68
N LEU A 71 14.26 3.79 5.40
CA LEU A 71 13.73 3.77 6.77
C LEU A 71 12.33 3.16 6.84
N ALA A 72 11.44 3.50 5.91
CA ALA A 72 10.09 2.94 5.88
C ALA A 72 10.12 1.42 5.63
N ALA A 73 11.00 0.98 4.73
CA ALA A 73 11.21 -0.44 4.45
C ALA A 73 11.77 -1.21 5.66
N ASP A 74 12.70 -0.59 6.40
CA ASP A 74 13.33 -1.21 7.57
C ASP A 74 12.39 -1.29 8.78
N LEU A 75 11.53 -0.27 8.96
CA LEU A 75 10.57 -0.21 10.06
C LEU A 75 9.25 -0.94 9.75
N GLY A 76 8.97 -1.26 8.48
CA GLY A 76 7.67 -1.79 8.07
C GLY A 76 6.52 -0.77 8.17
N VAL A 77 6.81 0.53 8.23
CA VAL A 77 5.83 1.60 8.43
C VAL A 77 5.84 2.59 7.27
N PRO A 78 4.70 2.76 6.56
CA PRO A 78 4.60 3.74 5.49
C PRO A 78 4.78 5.16 6.03
N PHE A 79 5.39 6.03 5.21
CA PHE A 79 5.60 7.44 5.57
C PHE A 79 6.36 7.67 6.89
N ALA A 80 7.18 6.70 7.34
CA ALA A 80 7.86 6.72 8.65
C ALA A 80 8.96 7.78 8.79
N ARG A 81 9.40 8.39 7.68
CA ARG A 81 10.53 9.34 7.72
C ARG A 81 10.22 10.51 8.64
N PRO A 82 11.16 10.90 9.56
CA PRO A 82 10.99 12.08 10.39
C PRO A 82 10.61 13.31 9.57
N GLY A 83 9.64 14.08 10.04
CA GLY A 83 9.11 15.25 9.34
C GLY A 83 8.11 14.93 8.21
N ASN A 84 7.81 13.66 7.91
CA ASN A 84 6.71 13.32 7.02
C ASN A 84 5.38 13.64 7.71
N ARG A 85 4.49 14.34 6.99
CA ARG A 85 3.23 14.88 7.54
C ARG A 85 2.02 14.01 7.22
N PHE A 86 2.21 12.83 6.61
CA PHE A 86 1.09 11.95 6.27
C PHE A 86 0.29 11.54 7.50
N TRP A 87 0.95 10.93 8.49
CA TRP A 87 0.27 10.44 9.70
C TRP A 87 -0.37 11.56 10.52
N PRO A 88 0.30 12.70 10.81
CA PRO A 88 -0.36 13.84 11.43
C PRO A 88 -1.58 14.35 10.68
N ALA A 89 -1.51 14.41 9.34
CA ALA A 89 -2.65 14.82 8.53
C ALA A 89 -3.77 13.78 8.53
N ALA A 90 -3.45 12.49 8.50
CA ALA A 90 -4.42 11.38 8.56
C ALA A 90 -5.18 11.35 9.88
N LEU A 91 -4.48 11.58 11.00
CA LEU A 91 -5.09 11.73 12.33
C LEU A 91 -6.03 12.93 12.37
N ALA A 92 -5.57 14.11 11.91
CA ALA A 92 -6.37 15.34 11.89
C ALA A 92 -7.60 15.25 10.96
N ALA A 93 -7.52 14.43 9.92
CA ALA A 93 -8.63 14.18 9.00
C ALA A 93 -9.58 13.06 9.46
N GLY A 94 -9.27 12.32 10.53
CA GLY A 94 -10.04 11.15 10.97
C GLY A 94 -9.86 9.92 10.08
N LEU A 95 -8.85 9.91 9.22
CA LEU A 95 -8.49 8.76 8.37
C LEU A 95 -7.71 7.68 9.13
N ALA A 96 -7.12 8.03 10.26
CA ALA A 96 -6.50 7.14 11.23
C ALA A 96 -6.78 7.64 12.65
N SER A 97 -6.66 6.78 13.66
CA SER A 97 -6.76 7.15 15.07
C SER A 97 -5.52 6.77 15.89
N VAL A 98 -4.59 6.03 15.28
CA VAL A 98 -3.31 5.66 15.87
C VAL A 98 -2.19 6.10 14.95
N ASP A 99 -1.17 6.76 15.51
CA ASP A 99 0.00 7.22 14.74
C ASP A 99 0.86 6.03 14.28
N ARG A 100 1.21 6.03 13.02
CA ARG A 100 2.12 5.05 12.39
C ARG A 100 1.75 3.57 12.61
N ASP A 101 0.47 3.29 12.69
CA ASP A 101 -0.05 1.92 12.76
C ASP A 101 -0.90 1.60 11.52
N PRO A 102 -0.28 1.06 10.45
CA PRO A 102 -0.98 0.74 9.21
C PRO A 102 -1.99 -0.41 9.38
N ASP A 103 -1.74 -1.35 10.29
CA ASP A 103 -2.63 -2.48 10.54
C ASP A 103 -3.90 -2.02 11.26
N HIS A 104 -3.76 -1.14 12.24
CA HIS A 104 -4.90 -0.50 12.90
C HIS A 104 -5.68 0.35 11.89
N ALA A 105 -5.00 1.15 11.08
CA ALA A 105 -5.62 2.01 10.07
C ALA A 105 -6.42 1.18 9.04
N LEU A 106 -5.88 0.06 8.58
CA LEU A 106 -6.59 -0.85 7.67
C LEU A 106 -7.80 -1.48 8.36
N ARG A 107 -7.64 -2.03 9.54
CA ARG A 107 -8.68 -2.78 10.26
C ARG A 107 -9.86 -1.91 10.67
N TRP A 108 -9.60 -0.74 11.21
CA TRP A 108 -10.63 0.10 11.85
C TRP A 108 -11.10 1.26 10.99
N HIS A 109 -10.25 1.75 10.08
CA HIS A 109 -10.59 2.89 9.22
C HIS A 109 -10.75 2.52 7.75
N GLY A 110 -10.45 1.26 7.37
CA GLY A 110 -10.46 0.84 5.97
C GLY A 110 -9.41 1.57 5.13
N LEU A 111 -8.33 2.02 5.77
CA LEU A 111 -7.22 2.69 5.11
C LEU A 111 -6.17 1.68 4.69
N GLY A 112 -6.18 1.30 3.42
CA GLY A 112 -5.11 0.50 2.82
C GLY A 112 -3.95 1.38 2.36
N MET A 113 -2.75 0.79 2.34
CA MET A 113 -1.52 1.47 1.93
C MET A 113 -0.67 0.61 1.03
N THR A 114 -0.16 1.21 -0.03
CA THR A 114 0.81 0.61 -0.98
C THR A 114 1.74 1.68 -1.51
N ASP A 115 2.76 1.26 -2.27
CA ASP A 115 3.63 2.15 -3.03
C ASP A 115 3.56 1.80 -4.51
N LEU A 116 3.62 2.83 -5.36
CA LEU A 116 3.63 2.68 -6.81
C LEU A 116 4.83 1.85 -7.26
N VAL A 117 6.02 2.21 -6.80
CA VAL A 117 7.26 1.45 -7.03
C VAL A 117 7.64 0.76 -5.73
N LYS A 118 7.80 -0.56 -5.78
CA LYS A 118 8.08 -1.36 -4.58
C LYS A 118 9.55 -1.27 -4.13
N ARG A 119 10.46 -0.83 -4.98
CA ARG A 119 11.88 -0.71 -4.64
C ARG A 119 12.14 0.45 -3.69
N ALA A 120 12.69 0.16 -2.50
CA ALA A 120 13.10 1.20 -1.56
C ALA A 120 14.34 1.95 -2.05
N THR A 121 14.32 3.28 -1.92
CA THR A 121 15.45 4.15 -2.31
C THR A 121 15.68 5.26 -1.29
N PRO A 122 16.89 5.83 -1.21
CA PRO A 122 17.16 7.06 -0.47
C PRO A 122 16.33 8.25 -0.95
N GLY A 123 16.03 8.30 -2.25
CA GLY A 123 15.25 9.39 -2.87
C GLY A 123 14.61 8.99 -4.19
N ALA A 124 13.51 9.64 -4.52
CA ALA A 124 12.71 9.35 -5.72
C ALA A 124 13.48 9.59 -7.05
N ALA A 125 14.54 10.39 -7.03
CA ALA A 125 15.37 10.64 -8.23
C ALA A 125 16.10 9.40 -8.74
N GLU A 126 16.19 8.34 -7.92
CA GLU A 126 16.80 7.08 -8.32
C GLU A 126 15.87 6.14 -9.09
N LEU A 127 14.59 6.51 -9.22
CA LEU A 127 13.59 5.71 -9.90
C LEU A 127 13.60 6.01 -11.41
N ALA A 128 13.56 4.96 -12.21
CA ALA A 128 13.44 5.07 -13.65
C ALA A 128 11.97 5.18 -14.09
N SER A 129 11.71 5.85 -15.22
CA SER A 129 10.34 5.99 -15.76
C SER A 129 9.66 4.64 -16.01
N ALA A 130 10.40 3.61 -16.41
CA ALA A 130 9.88 2.26 -16.60
C ALA A 130 9.32 1.65 -15.32
N GLU A 131 9.88 1.98 -14.14
CA GLU A 131 9.38 1.51 -12.84
C GLU A 131 8.02 2.13 -12.53
N TYR A 132 7.77 3.39 -12.90
CA TYR A 132 6.46 4.02 -12.75
C TYR A 132 5.40 3.35 -13.61
N VAL A 133 5.72 3.05 -14.87
CA VAL A 133 4.80 2.36 -15.79
C VAL A 133 4.45 0.96 -15.29
N ALA A 134 5.46 0.18 -14.90
CA ALA A 134 5.26 -1.16 -14.34
C ALA A 134 4.45 -1.12 -13.03
N GLY A 135 4.74 -0.14 -12.17
CA GLY A 135 4.02 0.08 -10.93
C GLY A 135 2.55 0.44 -11.14
N MET A 136 2.24 1.29 -12.13
CA MET A 136 0.85 1.62 -12.49
C MET A 136 0.09 0.40 -12.94
N ALA A 137 0.65 -0.43 -13.82
CA ALA A 137 0.00 -1.66 -14.28
C ALA A 137 -0.29 -2.64 -13.12
N ARG A 138 0.66 -2.79 -12.17
CA ARG A 138 0.44 -3.58 -10.95
C ARG A 138 -0.68 -3.00 -10.09
N LEU A 139 -0.62 -1.70 -9.82
CA LEU A 139 -1.58 -1.03 -8.96
C LEU A 139 -3.00 -1.04 -9.55
N GLU A 140 -3.13 -0.91 -10.86
CA GLU A 140 -4.41 -0.99 -11.57
C GLU A 140 -5.06 -2.37 -11.37
N ARG A 141 -4.30 -3.46 -11.51
CA ARG A 141 -4.79 -4.81 -11.22
C ARG A 141 -5.17 -4.98 -9.74
N LEU A 142 -4.39 -4.39 -8.82
CA LEU A 142 -4.69 -4.40 -7.40
C LEU A 142 -6.01 -3.67 -7.10
N CYS A 143 -6.23 -2.51 -7.68
CA CYS A 143 -7.47 -1.73 -7.54
C CYS A 143 -8.68 -2.48 -8.13
N ALA A 144 -8.53 -3.07 -9.31
CA ALA A 144 -9.58 -3.87 -9.93
C ALA A 144 -9.96 -5.11 -9.08
N TRP A 145 -8.98 -5.71 -8.42
CA TRP A 145 -9.20 -6.90 -7.57
C TRP A 145 -9.79 -6.56 -6.20
N LEU A 146 -9.18 -5.62 -5.46
CA LEU A 146 -9.57 -5.31 -4.08
C LEU A 146 -10.70 -4.29 -3.99
N ALA A 147 -10.99 -3.61 -5.09
CA ALA A 147 -12.09 -2.65 -5.25
C ALA A 147 -12.20 -1.63 -4.10
N PRO A 148 -11.11 -0.86 -3.76
CA PRO A 148 -11.22 0.22 -2.79
C PRO A 148 -12.27 1.23 -3.24
N GLU A 149 -12.91 1.95 -2.33
CA GLU A 149 -13.92 2.95 -2.72
C GLU A 149 -13.28 4.14 -3.44
N VAL A 150 -12.06 4.54 -3.03
CA VAL A 150 -11.26 5.57 -3.69
C VAL A 150 -9.77 5.24 -3.61
N VAL A 151 -9.02 5.62 -4.65
CA VAL A 151 -7.56 5.53 -4.68
C VAL A 151 -6.96 6.92 -4.53
N CYS A 152 -6.09 7.11 -3.54
CA CYS A 152 -5.43 8.38 -3.27
C CYS A 152 -3.92 8.29 -3.51
N PHE A 153 -3.42 8.96 -4.55
CA PHE A 153 -1.98 9.06 -4.79
C PHE A 153 -1.39 10.22 -3.97
N VAL A 154 -0.37 9.91 -3.18
CA VAL A 154 0.36 10.88 -2.37
C VAL A 154 1.58 11.40 -3.14
N GLY A 155 1.45 12.60 -3.67
CA GLY A 155 2.39 13.21 -4.61
C GLY A 155 1.98 12.95 -6.07
N LEU A 156 2.23 13.93 -6.91
CA LEU A 156 1.78 13.93 -8.30
C LEU A 156 2.79 13.29 -9.27
N ALA A 157 4.03 13.07 -8.83
CA ALA A 157 5.13 12.72 -9.72
C ALA A 157 4.90 11.40 -10.47
N GLY A 158 4.48 10.34 -9.78
CA GLY A 158 4.23 9.04 -10.40
C GLY A 158 3.08 9.09 -11.41
N TRP A 159 1.98 9.77 -11.05
CA TRP A 159 0.85 9.95 -11.96
C TRP A 159 1.22 10.76 -13.19
N ARG A 160 1.92 11.88 -12.99
CA ARG A 160 2.37 12.73 -14.11
C ARG A 160 3.35 12.02 -15.04
N ALA A 161 4.18 11.14 -14.52
CA ALA A 161 5.14 10.41 -15.32
C ALA A 161 4.51 9.30 -16.17
N ALA A 162 3.39 8.73 -15.71
CA ALA A 162 2.84 7.51 -16.32
C ALA A 162 1.43 7.65 -16.90
N VAL A 163 0.66 8.69 -16.49
CA VAL A 163 -0.75 8.83 -16.90
C VAL A 163 -1.02 10.19 -17.57
N ASP A 164 -0.84 11.30 -16.84
CA ASP A 164 -1.11 12.65 -17.35
C ASP A 164 -0.10 13.67 -16.79
N GLY A 165 0.81 14.13 -17.62
CA GLY A 165 1.85 15.09 -17.25
C GLY A 165 1.34 16.45 -16.77
N ARG A 166 0.05 16.80 -17.03
CA ARG A 166 -0.58 18.05 -16.64
C ARG A 166 -1.49 17.92 -15.43
N ALA A 167 -1.66 16.70 -14.87
CA ALA A 167 -2.55 16.46 -13.75
C ALA A 167 -2.28 17.40 -12.57
N ARG A 168 -3.36 17.83 -11.90
CA ARG A 168 -3.33 18.68 -10.70
C ARG A 168 -3.85 17.92 -9.50
N ALA A 169 -3.53 18.39 -8.30
CA ALA A 169 -4.12 17.88 -7.07
C ALA A 169 -5.65 18.04 -7.10
N GLY A 170 -6.34 17.04 -6.56
CA GLY A 170 -7.80 16.94 -6.60
C GLY A 170 -8.29 15.64 -7.24
N PRO A 171 -9.62 15.50 -7.42
CA PRO A 171 -10.21 14.38 -8.11
C PRO A 171 -9.78 14.33 -9.58
N GLN A 172 -9.58 13.12 -10.09
CA GLN A 172 -9.23 12.94 -11.49
C GLN A 172 -10.46 12.54 -12.31
N PRO A 173 -10.54 12.95 -13.58
CA PRO A 173 -11.72 12.69 -14.42
C PRO A 173 -11.88 11.24 -14.81
N SER A 174 -10.78 10.49 -14.91
CA SER A 174 -10.79 9.09 -15.32
C SER A 174 -10.58 8.17 -14.13
N PRO A 175 -11.34 7.06 -14.04
CA PRO A 175 -11.12 6.03 -13.02
C PRO A 175 -9.82 5.28 -13.29
N PHE A 176 -9.30 4.64 -12.24
CA PHE A 176 -8.11 3.80 -12.29
C PHE A 176 -8.41 2.42 -11.67
N GLY A 177 -8.26 1.35 -12.46
CA GLY A 177 -8.72 0.02 -12.05
C GLY A 177 -10.23 0.00 -11.72
N GLY A 178 -11.03 0.82 -12.42
CA GLY A 178 -12.47 0.97 -12.16
C GLY A 178 -12.83 1.79 -10.92
N ARG A 179 -11.87 2.46 -10.28
CA ARG A 179 -12.07 3.18 -9.00
C ARG A 179 -11.84 4.69 -9.16
N PRO A 180 -12.60 5.53 -8.45
CA PRO A 180 -12.36 6.97 -8.38
C PRO A 180 -10.94 7.27 -7.91
N VAL A 181 -10.31 8.29 -8.48
CA VAL A 181 -8.94 8.69 -8.16
C VAL A 181 -8.88 10.09 -7.59
N TYR A 182 -8.01 10.26 -6.62
CA TYR A 182 -7.67 11.55 -6.06
C TYR A 182 -6.14 11.71 -5.99
N LEU A 183 -5.62 12.84 -6.44
CA LEU A 183 -4.21 13.19 -6.30
C LEU A 183 -4.05 14.22 -5.19
N MET A 184 -3.13 14.01 -4.26
CA MET A 184 -2.81 14.99 -3.24
C MET A 184 -1.35 15.41 -3.28
N PRO A 185 -0.98 16.57 -2.73
CA PRO A 185 0.41 16.98 -2.62
C PRO A 185 1.26 15.95 -1.85
N ASN A 186 2.56 15.93 -2.13
CA ASN A 186 3.50 15.11 -1.39
C ASN A 186 3.57 15.55 0.09
N THR A 187 3.51 14.57 1.00
CA THR A 187 3.53 14.77 2.45
C THR A 187 4.94 14.88 3.06
N SER A 188 5.99 14.73 2.25
CA SER A 188 7.38 14.87 2.70
C SER A 188 7.61 16.22 3.38
N GLY A 189 8.37 16.25 4.47
CA GLY A 189 8.78 17.48 5.13
C GLY A 189 9.56 18.46 4.25
N ARG A 190 10.11 17.98 3.11
CA ARG A 190 10.77 18.81 2.10
C ARG A 190 9.78 19.60 1.22
N ASN A 191 8.52 19.26 1.22
CA ASN A 191 7.50 19.99 0.47
C ASN A 191 7.04 21.22 1.25
N ALA A 192 7.63 22.37 0.99
CA ALA A 192 7.28 23.62 1.65
C ALA A 192 5.91 24.20 1.19
N HIS A 193 5.34 23.69 0.08
CA HIS A 193 4.16 24.25 -0.56
C HIS A 193 2.82 23.75 -0.01
N ALA A 194 2.81 22.74 0.88
CA ALA A 194 1.59 22.24 1.48
C ALA A 194 1.72 22.20 3.01
N SER A 195 0.95 23.02 3.73
CA SER A 195 0.88 22.97 5.19
C SER A 195 0.23 21.66 5.67
N LEU A 196 0.31 21.39 6.98
CA LEU A 196 -0.39 20.24 7.57
C LEU A 196 -1.91 20.36 7.39
N GLU A 197 -2.46 21.55 7.52
CA GLU A 197 -3.86 21.86 7.30
C GLU A 197 -4.30 21.52 5.88
N VAL A 198 -3.56 22.02 4.85
CA VAL A 198 -3.83 21.72 3.43
C VAL A 198 -3.80 20.20 3.16
N LEU A 199 -2.85 19.48 3.74
CA LEU A 199 -2.79 18.03 3.60
C LEU A 199 -3.99 17.35 4.27
N GLY A 200 -4.42 17.84 5.43
CA GLY A 200 -5.63 17.38 6.12
C GLY A 200 -6.90 17.61 5.30
N ASP A 201 -7.01 18.77 4.63
CA ASP A 201 -8.14 19.10 3.75
C ASP A 201 -8.23 18.14 2.55
N HIS A 202 -7.09 17.83 1.93
CA HIS A 202 -7.04 16.82 0.87
C HIS A 202 -7.51 15.46 1.37
N LEU A 203 -7.08 15.00 2.55
CA LEU A 203 -7.50 13.71 3.10
C LEU A 203 -8.98 13.71 3.50
N ARG A 204 -9.54 14.81 4.00
CA ARG A 204 -10.99 14.96 4.23
C ARG A 204 -11.76 14.85 2.91
N ALA A 205 -11.30 15.53 1.86
CA ALA A 205 -11.91 15.44 0.54
C ALA A 205 -11.84 14.03 -0.07
N VAL A 206 -10.83 13.24 0.25
CA VAL A 206 -10.75 11.81 -0.10
C VAL A 206 -11.78 10.99 0.67
N LEU A 207 -11.91 11.23 1.99
CA LEU A 207 -12.88 10.54 2.84
C LEU A 207 -14.33 10.77 2.40
N GLU A 208 -14.68 12.01 2.04
CA GLU A 208 -16.00 12.36 1.53
C GLU A 208 -16.40 11.57 0.27
N ARG A 209 -15.41 11.18 -0.54
CA ARG A 209 -15.61 10.38 -1.75
C ARG A 209 -15.74 8.87 -1.49
N SER A 210 -15.37 8.41 -0.32
CA SER A 210 -15.43 6.98 0.03
C SER A 210 -16.81 6.49 0.45
N GLY A 211 -17.83 7.33 0.52
CA GLY A 211 -19.25 6.94 0.67
C GLY A 211 -19.65 6.25 1.97
N ARG A 212 -18.73 5.73 2.79
CA ARG A 212 -19.04 5.00 4.02
C ARG A 212 -18.86 5.86 5.28
N VAL A 213 -19.82 5.74 6.21
CA VAL A 213 -19.69 6.30 7.55
C VAL A 213 -18.72 5.44 8.38
N LEU A 214 -17.82 6.08 9.15
CA LEU A 214 -16.90 5.40 10.07
C LEU A 214 -17.67 4.65 11.16
N VAL A 215 -17.31 3.38 11.36
CA VAL A 215 -17.55 2.72 12.64
C VAL A 215 -16.49 3.25 13.60
N THR A 216 -16.91 3.86 14.71
CA THR A 216 -15.97 4.34 15.72
C THR A 216 -15.13 3.16 16.22
N PRO A 217 -13.79 3.21 16.11
CA PRO A 217 -12.96 2.13 16.64
C PRO A 217 -13.13 2.07 18.16
N PRO A 218 -13.05 0.86 18.76
CA PRO A 218 -13.10 0.74 20.22
C PRO A 218 -11.94 1.51 20.84
N PRO A 219 -12.12 2.06 22.05
CA PRO A 219 -11.04 2.70 22.77
C PRO A 219 -9.86 1.71 22.90
N HIS A 220 -8.64 2.24 22.77
CA HIS A 220 -7.41 1.46 22.86
C HIS A 220 -7.39 0.68 24.18
N THR A 221 -7.54 -0.64 24.09
CA THR A 221 -7.07 -1.53 25.13
C THR A 221 -5.68 -1.97 24.72
N ASP A 222 -4.66 -1.51 25.45
CA ASP A 222 -3.28 -1.98 25.32
C ASP A 222 -3.25 -3.51 25.52
N ARG A 223 -3.42 -4.26 24.45
CA ARG A 223 -3.07 -5.66 24.42
C ARG A 223 -1.70 -5.74 23.76
N HIS A 224 -0.67 -5.74 24.56
CA HIS A 224 0.60 -6.33 24.20
C HIS A 224 0.34 -7.79 23.79
N VAL A 225 0.23 -8.04 22.52
CA VAL A 225 0.33 -9.40 21.99
C VAL A 225 1.79 -9.78 22.10
N VAL A 226 2.13 -10.45 23.18
CA VAL A 226 3.42 -11.14 23.29
C VAL A 226 3.38 -12.27 22.27
N LEU A 227 4.05 -12.09 21.15
CA LEU A 227 4.36 -13.18 20.23
C LEU A 227 5.36 -14.08 20.93
N GLU A 228 4.88 -15.16 21.55
CA GLU A 228 5.74 -16.27 21.97
C GLU A 228 6.37 -16.88 20.72
N THR A 229 7.61 -16.51 20.44
CA THR A 229 8.47 -17.23 19.52
C THR A 229 8.71 -18.62 20.13
N ARG A 230 8.07 -19.65 19.59
CA ARG A 230 8.43 -21.03 19.88
C ARG A 230 9.87 -21.26 19.43
N ALA A 231 10.79 -21.11 20.37
CA ALA A 231 12.16 -21.52 20.20
C ALA A 231 12.20 -23.04 19.94
N ASN A 232 12.93 -23.38 18.91
CA ASN A 232 13.37 -24.65 18.42
C ASN A 232 13.63 -25.66 19.57
N ARG A 233 12.77 -26.67 19.73
CA ARG A 233 13.12 -27.87 20.55
C ARG A 233 13.97 -28.76 19.67
N GLN A 234 15.27 -28.84 19.96
CA GLN A 234 16.12 -29.94 19.53
C GLN A 234 15.59 -31.27 20.08
N PRO A 235 15.59 -32.36 19.29
CA PRO A 235 15.27 -33.67 19.80
C PRO A 235 16.44 -34.19 20.70
N PRO A 236 16.14 -34.94 21.74
CA PRO A 236 17.19 -35.60 22.56
C PRO A 236 17.88 -36.71 21.77
N HIS A 237 19.16 -36.94 22.10
CA HIS A 237 20.07 -37.92 21.55
C HIS A 237 19.58 -39.36 21.69
#